data_af90541089c889e3bfaa396ed8672f31
#
_entry.id   af90541089c889e3bfaa396ed8672f31
#
_cell.length_a   1.000
_cell.length_b   1.000
_cell.length_c   1.000
_cell.angle_alpha   90.00
_cell.angle_beta   90.00
_cell.angle_gamma   90.00
#
_symmetry.space_group_name_H-M   'P 1'
#
loop_
_entity.id
_entity.type
_entity.pdbx_description
1 polymer ?
#
loop_
_entity_poly.entity_id
_entity_poly.type
_entity_poly.pdbx_seq_one_letter_code
_entity_poly.pdbx_strand_id
1 'polypeptide(L)'
;LLLRLLAASEGRVFYQGEEITDASGARLNQLRRELQIIFQDPFASLNPRMTVEQIVGEPLWLHQNMKKADRQYRVAELLKTVGLPAAWAGRYPHEFSGGQRQRIGIARALASGPKLLLGDEPVSALDVSVQAQVVNLLESLKHQLGLTMVIVAHGLAVIRHMSDRVAVMYLGQIVELATVDEIFDAPLHPYTQALIASAPQMQPGVERDAPLLQGDLPNPASPPSGCRFHTRCPYVTDECRQVEPINQVLDGGRQVACHRWQEINRDRSVIQIAPPSAAFLRRRALFEHAATHSSLPSRNS
;
A
#
# COMPACT_ATOMS: atom_id res chain seq x y z
N LEU A 1 -5.64 7.99 -11.86
CA LEU A 1 -5.88 9.39 -11.49
C LEU A 1 -4.63 10.00 -10.83
N LEU A 2 -4.16 9.52 -9.66
CA LEU A 2 -3.01 10.08 -8.93
C LEU A 2 -1.75 10.21 -9.80
N LEU A 3 -1.47 9.24 -10.65
CA LEU A 3 -0.33 9.24 -11.57
C LEU A 3 -0.63 9.93 -12.93
N ARG A 4 -1.78 10.55 -13.06
CA ARG A 4 -2.20 11.19 -14.32
C ARG A 4 -2.18 10.25 -15.55
N LEU A 5 -2.38 8.95 -15.32
CA LEU A 5 -2.57 7.96 -16.40
C LEU A 5 -3.99 8.06 -17.00
N LEU A 6 -4.95 8.47 -16.19
CA LEU A 6 -6.34 8.77 -16.56
C LEU A 6 -6.69 10.18 -16.10
N ALA A 7 -7.50 10.90 -16.89
CA ALA A 7 -8.06 12.17 -16.48
C ALA A 7 -9.10 11.98 -15.35
N ALA A 8 -9.23 12.96 -14.47
CA ALA A 8 -10.31 12.98 -13.49
C ALA A 8 -11.60 13.40 -14.20
N SER A 9 -12.70 12.70 -13.93
CA SER A 9 -14.03 13.12 -14.40
C SER A 9 -14.53 14.32 -13.59
N GLU A 10 -14.24 14.33 -12.29
CA GLU A 10 -14.60 15.38 -11.34
C GLU A 10 -13.54 15.48 -10.24
N GLY A 11 -13.57 16.60 -9.51
CA GLY A 11 -12.67 16.86 -8.40
C GLY A 11 -11.28 17.35 -8.82
N ARG A 12 -10.39 17.51 -7.85
CA ARG A 12 -9.06 18.06 -8.03
C ARG A 12 -7.99 17.19 -7.38
N VAL A 13 -6.83 17.11 -8.01
CA VAL A 13 -5.67 16.38 -7.49
C VAL A 13 -4.57 17.39 -7.19
N PHE A 14 -4.03 17.33 -5.97
CA PHE A 14 -2.93 18.17 -5.54
C PHE A 14 -1.69 17.31 -5.23
N TYR A 15 -0.54 17.81 -5.64
CA TYR A 15 0.76 17.22 -5.33
C TYR A 15 1.69 18.30 -4.81
N GLN A 16 2.20 18.15 -3.59
CA GLN A 16 3.05 19.16 -2.91
C GLN A 16 2.43 20.58 -2.88
N GLY A 17 1.11 20.66 -2.71
CA GLY A 17 0.37 21.92 -2.65
C GLY A 17 0.01 22.53 -4.02
N GLU A 18 0.52 21.98 -5.11
CA GLU A 18 0.19 22.39 -6.49
C GLU A 18 -0.94 21.54 -7.05
N GLU A 19 -1.92 22.17 -7.70
CA GLU A 19 -2.95 21.45 -8.43
C GLU A 19 -2.37 20.84 -9.72
N ILE A 20 -2.52 19.53 -9.88
CA ILE A 20 -1.99 18.77 -11.02
C ILE A 20 -3.10 18.15 -11.89
N THR A 21 -4.38 18.49 -11.63
CA THR A 21 -5.56 17.89 -12.29
C THR A 21 -5.45 17.94 -13.81
N ASP A 22 -5.00 19.06 -14.39
CA ASP A 22 -4.88 19.25 -15.82
C ASP A 22 -3.43 19.41 -16.31
N ALA A 23 -2.48 18.95 -15.48
CA ALA A 23 -1.06 19.04 -15.84
C ALA A 23 -0.79 18.38 -17.20
N SER A 24 -0.04 19.06 -18.07
CA SER A 24 0.28 18.64 -19.44
C SER A 24 1.73 19.00 -19.80
N GLY A 25 2.17 18.57 -20.96
CA GLY A 25 3.47 18.92 -21.52
C GLY A 25 4.64 18.63 -20.59
N ALA A 26 5.51 19.62 -20.40
CA ALA A 26 6.72 19.49 -19.59
C ALA A 26 6.42 19.16 -18.12
N ARG A 27 5.34 19.75 -17.55
CA ARG A 27 4.94 19.47 -16.18
C ARG A 27 4.49 18.03 -15.98
N LEU A 28 3.70 17.49 -16.89
CA LEU A 28 3.30 16.09 -16.85
C LEU A 28 4.52 15.15 -16.95
N ASN A 29 5.49 15.46 -17.77
CA ASN A 29 6.73 14.68 -17.89
C ASN A 29 7.54 14.70 -16.58
N GLN A 30 7.60 15.86 -15.90
CA GLN A 30 8.22 15.98 -14.59
C GLN A 30 7.46 15.14 -13.55
N LEU A 31 6.13 15.23 -13.51
CA LEU A 31 5.29 14.41 -12.62
C LEU A 31 5.51 12.92 -12.84
N ARG A 32 5.58 12.46 -14.09
CA ARG A 32 5.86 11.05 -14.41
C ARG A 32 7.24 10.58 -13.95
N ARG A 33 8.20 11.49 -13.79
CA ARG A 33 9.48 11.18 -13.17
C ARG A 33 9.39 11.08 -11.65
N GLU A 34 8.64 11.99 -11.01
CA GLU A 34 8.52 12.09 -9.54
C GLU A 34 7.54 11.08 -8.95
N LEU A 35 6.50 10.70 -9.72
CA LEU A 35 5.43 9.80 -9.32
C LEU A 35 5.57 8.48 -10.08
N GLN A 36 5.93 7.42 -9.39
CA GLN A 36 6.17 6.11 -10.00
C GLN A 36 5.23 5.04 -9.43
N ILE A 37 5.08 3.93 -10.15
CA ILE A 37 4.20 2.83 -9.78
C ILE A 37 4.93 1.48 -9.78
N ILE A 38 4.60 0.68 -8.76
CA ILE A 38 4.86 -0.76 -8.74
C ILE A 38 3.53 -1.46 -9.03
N PHE A 39 3.49 -2.21 -10.12
CA PHE A 39 2.28 -2.91 -10.58
C PHE A 39 2.02 -4.19 -9.78
N GLN A 40 0.76 -4.60 -9.75
CA GLN A 40 0.27 -5.81 -9.09
C GLN A 40 0.86 -7.08 -9.67
N ASP A 41 0.90 -7.20 -10.98
CA ASP A 41 1.42 -8.39 -11.67
C ASP A 41 2.87 -8.18 -12.15
N PRO A 42 3.85 -8.83 -11.50
CA PRO A 42 5.25 -8.73 -11.91
C PRO A 42 5.52 -9.39 -13.27
N PHE A 43 4.64 -10.29 -13.75
CA PHE A 43 4.78 -10.93 -15.05
C PHE A 43 4.33 -10.00 -16.19
N ALA A 44 3.15 -9.40 -16.06
CA ALA A 44 2.61 -8.50 -17.07
C ALA A 44 3.31 -7.14 -17.11
N SER A 45 3.93 -6.74 -16.00
CA SER A 45 4.57 -5.41 -15.88
C SER A 45 5.92 -5.27 -16.58
N LEU A 46 6.59 -6.38 -16.91
CA LEU A 46 7.91 -6.39 -17.54
C LEU A 46 7.81 -6.85 -19.00
N ASN A 47 8.38 -6.09 -19.93
CA ASN A 47 8.41 -6.50 -21.34
C ASN A 47 9.31 -7.73 -21.50
N PRO A 48 8.77 -8.91 -21.92
CA PRO A 48 9.52 -10.15 -21.98
C PRO A 48 10.62 -10.17 -23.06
N ARG A 49 10.59 -9.21 -23.99
CA ARG A 49 11.58 -9.07 -25.08
C ARG A 49 12.75 -8.17 -24.71
N MET A 50 12.72 -7.53 -23.56
CA MET A 50 13.77 -6.64 -23.08
C MET A 50 14.60 -7.33 -21.99
N THR A 51 15.90 -7.05 -21.96
CA THR A 51 16.76 -7.47 -20.85
C THR A 51 16.47 -6.63 -19.60
N VAL A 52 16.89 -7.11 -18.44
CA VAL A 52 16.77 -6.37 -17.18
C VAL A 52 17.44 -5.00 -17.26
N GLU A 53 18.64 -4.92 -17.90
CA GLU A 53 19.31 -3.64 -18.15
C GLU A 53 18.44 -2.67 -18.95
N GLN A 54 17.77 -3.15 -19.99
CA GLN A 54 16.89 -2.33 -20.80
C GLN A 54 15.66 -1.86 -20.01
N ILE A 55 15.02 -2.76 -19.26
CA ILE A 55 13.82 -2.47 -18.45
C ILE A 55 14.11 -1.43 -17.37
N VAL A 56 15.16 -1.64 -16.57
CA VAL A 56 15.53 -0.74 -15.48
C VAL A 56 16.18 0.54 -15.99
N GLY A 57 16.87 0.46 -17.13
CA GLY A 57 17.54 1.59 -17.76
C GLY A 57 16.63 2.50 -18.59
N GLU A 58 15.43 2.04 -18.98
CA GLU A 58 14.50 2.84 -19.80
C GLU A 58 14.12 4.17 -19.14
N PRO A 59 13.72 4.24 -17.86
CA PRO A 59 13.42 5.52 -17.20
C PRO A 59 14.64 6.46 -17.11
N LEU A 60 15.84 5.92 -16.96
CA LEU A 60 17.09 6.71 -16.92
C LEU A 60 17.36 7.39 -18.29
N TRP A 61 17.10 6.68 -19.37
CA TRP A 61 17.23 7.25 -20.70
C TRP A 61 16.10 8.25 -21.00
N LEU A 62 14.86 7.87 -20.71
CA LEU A 62 13.68 8.66 -21.07
C LEU A 62 13.59 9.98 -20.27
N HIS A 63 13.87 9.94 -18.97
CA HIS A 63 13.68 11.10 -18.08
C HIS A 63 14.96 11.85 -17.78
N GLN A 64 16.13 11.25 -17.92
CA GLN A 64 17.41 11.84 -17.53
C GLN A 64 18.39 11.96 -18.70
N ASN A 65 18.01 11.44 -19.89
CA ASN A 65 18.85 11.41 -21.11
C ASN A 65 20.27 10.85 -20.83
N MET A 66 20.34 9.85 -19.93
CA MET A 66 21.60 9.28 -19.44
C MET A 66 22.32 8.50 -20.55
N LYS A 67 23.64 8.72 -20.71
CA LYS A 67 24.47 7.98 -21.66
C LYS A 67 24.56 6.49 -21.31
N LYS A 68 24.83 5.65 -22.30
CA LYS A 68 24.80 4.18 -22.14
C LYS A 68 25.70 3.68 -21.00
N ALA A 69 26.94 4.16 -20.91
CA ALA A 69 27.88 3.70 -19.86
C ALA A 69 27.40 4.06 -18.45
N ASP A 70 26.96 5.32 -18.24
CA ASP A 70 26.46 5.80 -16.97
C ASP A 70 25.16 5.06 -16.57
N ARG A 71 24.31 4.79 -17.56
CA ARG A 71 23.08 4.02 -17.38
C ARG A 71 23.35 2.58 -16.94
N GLN A 72 24.33 1.91 -17.55
CA GLN A 72 24.74 0.55 -17.15
C GLN A 72 25.25 0.52 -15.71
N TYR A 73 26.08 1.48 -15.33
CA TYR A 73 26.54 1.61 -13.94
C TYR A 73 25.36 1.83 -12.98
N ARG A 74 24.46 2.76 -13.32
CA ARG A 74 23.29 3.06 -12.46
C ARG A 74 22.33 1.88 -12.35
N VAL A 75 22.12 1.12 -13.43
CA VAL A 75 21.32 -0.12 -13.40
C VAL A 75 21.96 -1.15 -12.47
N ALA A 76 23.28 -1.33 -12.53
CA ALA A 76 23.98 -2.25 -11.63
C ALA A 76 23.80 -1.87 -10.15
N GLU A 77 23.86 -0.58 -9.81
CA GLU A 77 23.59 -0.07 -8.47
C GLU A 77 22.13 -0.31 -8.03
N LEU A 78 21.17 -0.03 -8.91
CA LEU A 78 19.75 -0.26 -8.64
C LEU A 78 19.45 -1.75 -8.39
N LEU A 79 20.05 -2.64 -9.16
CA LEU A 79 19.91 -4.09 -8.93
C LEU A 79 20.44 -4.49 -7.55
N LYS A 80 21.60 -3.99 -7.14
CA LYS A 80 22.15 -4.24 -5.79
C LYS A 80 21.22 -3.69 -4.70
N THR A 81 20.66 -2.50 -4.90
CA THR A 81 19.72 -1.85 -3.96
C THR A 81 18.50 -2.73 -3.70
N VAL A 82 18.01 -3.45 -4.71
CA VAL A 82 16.87 -4.39 -4.54
C VAL A 82 17.30 -5.83 -4.20
N GLY A 83 18.59 -6.04 -3.89
CA GLY A 83 19.13 -7.35 -3.50
C GLY A 83 19.30 -8.34 -4.65
N LEU A 84 19.52 -7.83 -5.89
CA LEU A 84 19.78 -8.64 -7.07
C LEU A 84 21.25 -8.48 -7.53
N PRO A 85 21.92 -9.55 -7.99
CA PRO A 85 23.26 -9.45 -8.56
C PRO A 85 23.29 -8.58 -9.81
N ALA A 86 24.25 -7.64 -9.89
CA ALA A 86 24.46 -6.80 -11.06
C ALA A 86 24.72 -7.60 -12.35
N ALA A 87 25.33 -8.77 -12.25
CA ALA A 87 25.59 -9.68 -13.36
C ALA A 87 24.31 -10.19 -14.06
N TRP A 88 23.13 -10.02 -13.44
CA TRP A 88 21.87 -10.42 -14.03
C TRP A 88 21.27 -9.38 -14.99
N ALA A 89 21.91 -8.23 -15.18
CA ALA A 89 21.45 -7.15 -16.04
C ALA A 89 21.18 -7.59 -17.50
N GLY A 90 21.96 -8.55 -18.02
CA GLY A 90 21.80 -9.08 -19.38
C GLY A 90 20.73 -10.15 -19.55
N ARG A 91 20.09 -10.62 -18.47
CA ARG A 91 19.07 -11.67 -18.50
C ARG A 91 17.70 -11.13 -18.87
N TYR A 92 16.79 -12.04 -19.27
CA TYR A 92 15.41 -11.74 -19.63
C TYR A 92 14.46 -12.04 -18.48
N PRO A 93 13.29 -11.37 -18.40
CA PRO A 93 12.31 -11.58 -17.32
C PRO A 93 11.89 -13.04 -17.09
N HIS A 94 11.78 -13.85 -18.14
CA HIS A 94 11.37 -15.25 -18.03
C HIS A 94 12.38 -16.16 -17.29
N GLU A 95 13.61 -15.69 -17.09
CA GLU A 95 14.65 -16.41 -16.33
C GLU A 95 14.56 -16.18 -14.80
N PHE A 96 13.57 -15.42 -14.32
CA PHE A 96 13.44 -15.02 -12.93
C PHE A 96 12.18 -15.55 -12.26
N SER A 97 12.26 -15.82 -10.96
CA SER A 97 11.08 -16.10 -10.13
C SER A 97 10.17 -14.88 -10.00
N GLY A 98 8.92 -15.07 -9.55
CA GLY A 98 7.97 -13.98 -9.31
C GLY A 98 8.52 -12.89 -8.39
N GLY A 99 9.11 -13.26 -7.26
CA GLY A 99 9.71 -12.29 -6.33
C GLY A 99 10.94 -11.55 -6.90
N GLN A 100 11.74 -12.22 -7.74
CA GLN A 100 12.86 -11.57 -8.43
C GLN A 100 12.35 -10.58 -9.49
N ARG A 101 11.30 -10.93 -10.25
CA ARG A 101 10.64 -10.00 -11.19
C ARG A 101 10.05 -8.79 -10.48
N GLN A 102 9.43 -9.00 -9.32
CA GLN A 102 8.93 -7.89 -8.50
C GLN A 102 10.06 -6.95 -8.09
N ARG A 103 11.21 -7.48 -7.66
CA ARG A 103 12.39 -6.66 -7.35
C ARG A 103 12.91 -5.90 -8.58
N ILE A 104 12.87 -6.48 -9.78
CA ILE A 104 13.18 -5.78 -11.03
C ILE A 104 12.20 -4.65 -11.29
N GLY A 105 10.89 -4.87 -11.07
CA GLY A 105 9.86 -3.84 -11.15
C GLY A 105 10.07 -2.69 -10.17
N ILE A 106 10.47 -3.00 -8.93
CA ILE A 106 10.86 -1.99 -7.93
C ILE A 106 12.10 -1.21 -8.39
N ALA A 107 13.15 -1.89 -8.88
CA ALA A 107 14.35 -1.22 -9.39
C ALA A 107 14.03 -0.26 -10.56
N ARG A 108 13.14 -0.66 -11.46
CA ARG A 108 12.65 0.19 -12.56
C ARG A 108 11.93 1.43 -12.01
N ALA A 109 11.03 1.28 -11.04
CA ALA A 109 10.31 2.40 -10.45
C ALA A 109 11.26 3.37 -9.72
N LEU A 110 12.32 2.86 -9.09
CA LEU A 110 13.32 3.69 -8.41
C LEU A 110 14.29 4.40 -9.37
N ALA A 111 14.39 3.97 -10.63
CA ALA A 111 15.39 4.46 -11.57
C ALA A 111 15.26 5.96 -11.83
N SER A 112 14.05 6.49 -11.94
CA SER A 112 13.82 7.92 -12.14
C SER A 112 14.15 8.81 -10.93
N GLY A 113 14.39 8.25 -9.74
CA GLY A 113 14.54 8.97 -8.48
C GLY A 113 13.21 9.58 -8.02
N PRO A 114 12.16 8.76 -7.83
CA PRO A 114 10.84 9.26 -7.48
C PRO A 114 10.80 9.86 -6.08
N LYS A 115 9.81 10.74 -5.84
CA LYS A 115 9.45 11.25 -4.51
C LYS A 115 8.26 10.50 -3.92
N LEU A 116 7.36 10.02 -4.81
CA LEU A 116 6.21 9.22 -4.43
C LEU A 116 6.17 7.93 -5.23
N LEU A 117 5.97 6.82 -4.51
CA LEU A 117 5.85 5.49 -5.06
C LEU A 117 4.45 4.94 -4.76
N LEU A 118 3.66 4.70 -5.79
CA LEU A 118 2.37 4.03 -5.68
C LEU A 118 2.59 2.52 -5.84
N GLY A 119 2.17 1.72 -4.88
CA GLY A 119 2.13 0.26 -4.98
C GLY A 119 0.69 -0.21 -5.14
N ASP A 120 0.36 -0.76 -6.29
CA ASP A 120 -0.93 -1.39 -6.52
C ASP A 120 -0.79 -2.88 -6.23
N GLU A 121 -1.19 -3.29 -5.03
CA GLU A 121 -1.04 -4.65 -4.51
C GLU A 121 0.34 -5.28 -4.78
N PRO A 122 1.44 -4.63 -4.42
CA PRO A 122 2.78 -4.97 -4.91
C PRO A 122 3.30 -6.34 -4.46
N VAL A 123 2.54 -7.07 -3.65
CA VAL A 123 2.94 -8.39 -3.11
C VAL A 123 1.87 -9.46 -3.22
N SER A 124 0.67 -9.16 -3.73
CA SER A 124 -0.48 -10.08 -3.73
C SER A 124 -0.28 -11.34 -4.57
N ALA A 125 0.48 -11.23 -5.65
CA ALA A 125 0.76 -12.35 -6.58
C ALA A 125 1.95 -13.24 -6.13
N LEU A 126 2.50 -13.01 -4.93
CA LEU A 126 3.67 -13.71 -4.42
C LEU A 126 3.28 -14.67 -3.29
N ASP A 127 4.07 -15.72 -3.11
CA ASP A 127 3.95 -16.59 -1.94
C ASP A 127 4.31 -15.86 -0.63
N VAL A 128 3.79 -16.34 0.50
CA VAL A 128 3.88 -15.66 1.80
C VAL A 128 5.31 -15.34 2.22
N SER A 129 6.26 -16.24 1.94
CA SER A 129 7.67 -16.05 2.33
C SER A 129 8.34 -14.96 1.50
N VAL A 130 8.03 -14.90 0.21
CA VAL A 130 8.54 -13.88 -0.71
C VAL A 130 7.83 -12.54 -0.48
N GLN A 131 6.53 -12.54 -0.14
CA GLN A 131 5.82 -11.33 0.28
C GLN A 131 6.56 -10.62 1.42
N ALA A 132 6.89 -11.35 2.49
CA ALA A 132 7.59 -10.77 3.63
C ALA A 132 8.94 -10.14 3.23
N GLN A 133 9.69 -10.79 2.34
CA GLN A 133 10.96 -10.24 1.85
C GLN A 133 10.78 -8.96 1.03
N VAL A 134 9.75 -8.87 0.18
CA VAL A 134 9.47 -7.68 -0.64
C VAL A 134 8.93 -6.54 0.23
N VAL A 135 8.08 -6.84 1.22
CA VAL A 135 7.59 -5.87 2.21
C VAL A 135 8.75 -5.24 2.99
N ASN A 136 9.65 -6.05 3.54
CA ASN A 136 10.82 -5.56 4.26
C ASN A 136 11.76 -4.74 3.35
N LEU A 137 11.91 -5.14 2.08
CA LEU A 137 12.65 -4.36 1.10
C LEU A 137 12.02 -2.97 0.88
N LEU A 138 10.70 -2.90 0.65
CA LEU A 138 10.00 -1.63 0.44
C LEU A 138 10.09 -0.71 1.67
N GLU A 139 9.96 -1.26 2.87
CA GLU A 139 10.11 -0.50 4.11
C GLU A 139 11.53 0.05 4.28
N SER A 140 12.54 -0.77 4.03
CA SER A 140 13.94 -0.34 4.03
C SER A 140 14.19 0.78 3.03
N LEU A 141 13.66 0.66 1.81
CA LEU A 141 13.77 1.69 0.77
C LEU A 141 13.03 2.98 1.13
N LYS A 142 11.84 2.89 1.76
CA LYS A 142 11.10 4.05 2.30
C LYS A 142 12.00 4.88 3.22
N HIS A 143 12.66 4.23 4.17
CA HIS A 143 13.54 4.91 5.13
C HIS A 143 14.85 5.40 4.50
N GLN A 144 15.55 4.57 3.73
CA GLN A 144 16.85 4.90 3.15
C GLN A 144 16.77 6.05 2.12
N LEU A 145 15.71 6.09 1.33
CA LEU A 145 15.55 7.05 0.25
C LEU A 145 14.58 8.20 0.58
N GLY A 146 13.98 8.22 1.78
CA GLY A 146 13.01 9.24 2.18
C GLY A 146 11.75 9.25 1.29
N LEU A 147 11.30 8.08 0.83
CA LEU A 147 10.17 7.97 -0.10
C LEU A 147 8.82 8.12 0.61
N THR A 148 7.92 8.86 -0.01
CA THR A 148 6.50 8.76 0.31
C THR A 148 5.92 7.57 -0.45
N MET A 149 5.18 6.70 0.24
CA MET A 149 4.52 5.56 -0.38
C MET A 149 3.01 5.60 -0.19
N VAL A 150 2.28 5.25 -1.25
CA VAL A 150 0.83 4.98 -1.19
C VAL A 150 0.65 3.53 -1.65
N ILE A 151 0.23 2.65 -0.74
CA ILE A 151 0.10 1.22 -1.02
C ILE A 151 -1.38 0.84 -0.99
N VAL A 152 -1.87 0.27 -2.08
CA VAL A 152 -3.14 -0.43 -2.13
C VAL A 152 -2.87 -1.89 -1.78
N ALA A 153 -3.54 -2.42 -0.78
CA ALA A 153 -3.41 -3.81 -0.38
C ALA A 153 -4.72 -4.34 0.23
N HIS A 154 -4.96 -5.63 0.09
CA HIS A 154 -6.05 -6.33 0.76
C HIS A 154 -5.58 -7.13 1.99
N GLY A 155 -4.28 -7.31 2.14
CA GLY A 155 -3.67 -8.01 3.28
C GLY A 155 -3.49 -7.08 4.48
N LEU A 156 -4.36 -7.19 5.50
CA LEU A 156 -4.30 -6.34 6.70
C LEU A 156 -2.96 -6.40 7.45
N ALA A 157 -2.27 -7.55 7.41
CA ALA A 157 -0.95 -7.70 8.01
C ALA A 157 0.10 -6.81 7.32
N VAL A 158 0.06 -6.71 5.98
CA VAL A 158 0.95 -5.85 5.20
C VAL A 158 0.67 -4.38 5.52
N ILE A 159 -0.63 -4.00 5.55
CA ILE A 159 -1.05 -2.63 5.89
C ILE A 159 -0.56 -2.24 7.28
N ARG A 160 -0.77 -3.10 8.28
CA ARG A 160 -0.35 -2.84 9.67
C ARG A 160 1.17 -2.67 9.81
N HIS A 161 1.95 -3.36 8.99
CA HIS A 161 3.41 -3.33 9.06
C HIS A 161 4.01 -2.10 8.37
N MET A 162 3.48 -1.71 7.20
CA MET A 162 4.11 -0.70 6.34
C MET A 162 3.54 0.71 6.47
N SER A 163 2.31 0.84 7.01
CA SER A 163 1.57 2.10 6.92
C SER A 163 1.70 2.95 8.17
N ASP A 164 1.84 4.25 8.00
CA ASP A 164 1.71 5.24 9.07
C ASP A 164 0.23 5.64 9.23
N ARG A 165 -0.49 5.75 8.10
CA ARG A 165 -1.93 6.07 8.03
C ARG A 165 -2.63 5.12 7.07
N VAL A 166 -3.90 4.84 7.35
CA VAL A 166 -4.73 3.93 6.55
C VAL A 166 -6.01 4.63 6.11
N ALA A 167 -6.31 4.58 4.82
CA ALA A 167 -7.59 4.97 4.25
C ALA A 167 -8.39 3.71 3.90
N VAL A 168 -9.52 3.51 4.55
CA VAL A 168 -10.45 2.41 4.26
C VAL A 168 -11.45 2.89 3.21
N MET A 169 -11.54 2.18 2.09
CA MET A 169 -12.46 2.49 0.99
C MET A 169 -13.59 1.47 0.89
N TYR A 170 -14.79 1.96 0.63
CA TYR A 170 -15.95 1.12 0.29
C TYR A 170 -16.72 1.72 -0.89
N LEU A 171 -16.94 0.94 -1.94
CA LEU A 171 -17.64 1.37 -3.17
C LEU A 171 -17.15 2.74 -3.70
N GLY A 172 -15.82 2.93 -3.75
CA GLY A 172 -15.21 4.13 -4.31
C GLY A 172 -15.17 5.35 -3.37
N GLN A 173 -15.61 5.22 -2.11
CA GLN A 173 -15.52 6.30 -1.11
C GLN A 173 -14.60 5.92 0.05
N ILE A 174 -13.86 6.90 0.58
CA ILE A 174 -13.13 6.75 1.82
C ILE A 174 -14.15 6.85 2.96
N VAL A 175 -14.32 5.74 3.69
CA VAL A 175 -15.25 5.65 4.83
C VAL A 175 -14.57 5.92 6.17
N GLU A 176 -13.26 5.69 6.25
CA GLU A 176 -12.44 6.01 7.41
C GLU A 176 -10.99 6.27 6.99
N LEU A 177 -10.35 7.28 7.61
CA LEU A 177 -8.94 7.60 7.44
C LEU A 177 -8.36 7.93 8.82
N ALA A 178 -7.34 7.20 9.26
CA ALA A 178 -6.72 7.40 10.57
C ALA A 178 -5.28 6.87 10.58
N THR A 179 -4.58 6.99 11.70
CA THR A 179 -3.32 6.29 11.93
C THR A 179 -3.54 4.78 11.92
N VAL A 180 -2.50 4.01 11.65
CA VAL A 180 -2.59 2.55 11.62
C VAL A 180 -3.08 1.99 12.96
N ASP A 181 -2.59 2.52 14.08
CA ASP A 181 -3.01 2.09 15.41
C ASP A 181 -4.50 2.37 15.68
N GLU A 182 -4.99 3.56 15.31
CA GLU A 182 -6.41 3.91 15.45
C GLU A 182 -7.33 3.01 14.63
N ILE A 183 -6.92 2.67 13.39
CA ILE A 183 -7.70 1.76 12.53
C ILE A 183 -7.77 0.36 13.13
N PHE A 184 -6.67 -0.17 13.66
CA PHE A 184 -6.62 -1.54 14.14
C PHE A 184 -7.12 -1.70 15.58
N ASP A 185 -6.90 -0.71 16.44
CA ASP A 185 -7.22 -0.81 17.88
C ASP A 185 -8.56 -0.15 18.22
N ALA A 186 -9.02 0.82 17.45
CA ALA A 186 -10.26 1.57 17.72
C ALA A 186 -10.97 2.01 16.42
N PRO A 187 -11.36 1.07 15.51
CA PRO A 187 -12.08 1.41 14.28
C PRO A 187 -13.43 2.06 14.59
N LEU A 188 -13.76 3.14 13.89
CA LEU A 188 -15.02 3.86 14.08
C LEU A 188 -16.10 3.45 13.08
N HIS A 189 -15.72 3.17 11.83
CA HIS A 189 -16.71 2.81 10.82
C HIS A 189 -17.05 1.31 10.89
N PRO A 190 -18.33 0.91 10.84
CA PRO A 190 -18.72 -0.51 10.92
C PRO A 190 -18.09 -1.42 9.87
N TYR A 191 -17.84 -0.91 8.68
CA TYR A 191 -17.11 -1.66 7.65
C TYR A 191 -15.66 -1.94 8.04
N THR A 192 -14.96 -0.94 8.61
CA THR A 192 -13.59 -1.11 9.12
C THR A 192 -13.55 -2.17 10.23
N GLN A 193 -14.52 -2.11 11.16
CA GLN A 193 -14.66 -3.10 12.22
C GLN A 193 -14.83 -4.52 11.66
N ALA A 194 -15.70 -4.68 10.67
CA ALA A 194 -15.95 -5.96 10.05
C ALA A 194 -14.73 -6.49 9.28
N LEU A 195 -13.99 -5.62 8.56
CA LEU A 195 -12.74 -6.00 7.89
C LEU A 195 -11.69 -6.53 8.87
N ILE A 196 -11.48 -5.82 9.99
CA ILE A 196 -10.50 -6.23 11.00
C ILE A 196 -10.94 -7.52 11.69
N ALA A 197 -12.23 -7.66 11.98
CA ALA A 197 -12.79 -8.87 12.59
C ALA A 197 -12.66 -10.11 11.69
N SER A 198 -12.73 -9.92 10.35
CA SER A 198 -12.58 -11.00 9.37
C SER A 198 -11.12 -11.40 9.10
N ALA A 199 -10.15 -10.64 9.60
CA ALA A 199 -8.74 -10.96 9.38
C ALA A 199 -8.35 -12.27 10.08
N PRO A 200 -7.69 -13.21 9.37
CA PRO A 200 -7.18 -14.42 9.98
C PRO A 200 -6.20 -14.09 11.10
N GLN A 201 -6.52 -14.45 12.34
CA GLN A 201 -5.58 -14.35 13.45
C GLN A 201 -4.97 -15.73 13.70
N MET A 202 -3.65 -15.77 13.80
CA MET A 202 -2.89 -16.99 14.13
C MET A 202 -3.01 -17.36 15.63
N GLN A 203 -4.18 -17.24 16.23
CA GLN A 203 -4.42 -17.70 17.60
C GLN A 203 -5.30 -18.95 17.55
N PRO A 204 -4.75 -20.15 17.81
CA PRO A 204 -5.55 -21.37 17.94
C PRO A 204 -6.52 -21.23 19.14
N GLY A 205 -7.80 -21.51 18.93
CA GLY A 205 -8.78 -21.65 19.99
C GLY A 205 -9.63 -20.43 20.33
N VAL A 206 -9.54 -19.34 19.61
CA VAL A 206 -10.48 -18.21 19.74
C VAL A 206 -11.51 -18.31 18.61
N GLU A 207 -12.62 -19.01 18.87
CA GLU A 207 -13.83 -18.84 18.06
C GLU A 207 -14.35 -17.42 18.29
N ARG A 208 -14.38 -16.61 17.24
CA ARG A 208 -15.04 -15.30 17.28
C ARG A 208 -16.41 -15.44 16.65
N ASP A 209 -17.43 -15.05 17.39
CA ASP A 209 -18.70 -14.55 16.85
C ASP A 209 -18.45 -13.17 16.18
N ALA A 210 -17.54 -13.14 15.20
CA ALA A 210 -17.41 -11.95 14.37
C ALA A 210 -18.71 -11.81 13.58
N PRO A 211 -19.43 -10.67 13.65
CA PRO A 211 -20.61 -10.48 12.84
C PRO A 211 -20.21 -10.58 11.38
N LEU A 212 -20.51 -11.71 10.76
CA LEU A 212 -20.32 -11.90 9.31
C LEU A 212 -21.13 -10.81 8.63
N LEU A 213 -20.45 -10.07 7.72
CA LEU A 213 -21.13 -9.10 6.89
C LEU A 213 -22.23 -9.83 6.10
N GLN A 214 -23.49 -9.59 6.48
CA GLN A 214 -24.65 -10.17 5.81
C GLN A 214 -24.92 -9.43 4.49
N GLY A 215 -25.47 -10.15 3.53
CA GLY A 215 -25.87 -9.60 2.23
C GLY A 215 -24.75 -9.51 1.20
N ASP A 216 -25.17 -9.44 -0.08
CA ASP A 216 -24.27 -9.36 -1.22
C ASP A 216 -23.60 -7.98 -1.33
N LEU A 217 -22.47 -7.94 -2.02
CA LEU A 217 -21.80 -6.69 -2.34
C LEU A 217 -22.66 -5.90 -3.37
N PRO A 218 -23.09 -4.68 -3.05
CA PRO A 218 -23.83 -3.88 -4.02
C PRO A 218 -23.02 -3.59 -5.28
N ASN A 219 -23.73 -3.36 -6.39
CA ASN A 219 -23.08 -3.04 -7.66
C ASN A 219 -22.36 -1.67 -7.57
N PRO A 220 -21.02 -1.62 -7.78
CA PRO A 220 -20.27 -0.38 -7.74
C PRO A 220 -20.69 0.67 -8.78
N ALA A 221 -21.27 0.23 -9.92
CA ALA A 221 -21.76 1.11 -10.97
C ALA A 221 -23.13 1.74 -10.64
N SER A 222 -23.84 1.18 -9.65
CA SER A 222 -25.12 1.71 -9.15
C SER A 222 -25.14 1.55 -7.62
N PRO A 223 -24.39 2.40 -6.91
CA PRO A 223 -24.28 2.30 -5.45
C PRO A 223 -25.63 2.63 -4.80
N PRO A 224 -25.92 2.06 -3.62
CA PRO A 224 -27.12 2.37 -2.85
C PRO A 224 -27.21 3.87 -2.52
N SER A 225 -28.45 4.39 -2.38
CA SER A 225 -28.69 5.75 -1.88
C SER A 225 -28.23 5.90 -0.43
N GLY A 226 -27.98 7.13 -0.01
CA GLY A 226 -27.51 7.40 1.36
C GLY A 226 -26.13 6.81 1.65
N CYS A 227 -25.94 6.27 2.85
CA CYS A 227 -24.70 5.58 3.21
C CYS A 227 -24.51 4.32 2.34
N ARG A 228 -23.45 4.24 1.56
CA ARG A 228 -23.19 3.11 0.64
C ARG A 228 -23.09 1.75 1.36
N PHE A 229 -22.77 1.76 2.65
CA PHE A 229 -22.68 0.57 3.47
C PHE A 229 -24.00 0.17 4.16
N HIS A 230 -25.07 0.96 4.06
CA HIS A 230 -26.31 0.74 4.83
C HIS A 230 -26.94 -0.64 4.62
N THR A 231 -26.83 -1.24 3.44
CA THR A 231 -27.39 -2.56 3.12
C THR A 231 -26.76 -3.71 3.88
N ARG A 232 -25.56 -3.51 4.43
CA ARG A 232 -24.76 -4.51 5.15
C ARG A 232 -24.38 -4.07 6.57
N CYS A 233 -24.82 -2.87 6.96
CA CYS A 233 -24.47 -2.30 8.27
C CYS A 233 -25.37 -2.85 9.38
N PRO A 234 -24.83 -3.46 10.44
CA PRO A 234 -25.64 -3.93 11.56
C PRO A 234 -26.26 -2.78 12.39
N TYR A 235 -25.77 -1.56 12.20
CA TYR A 235 -26.23 -0.36 12.91
C TYR A 235 -27.07 0.57 12.05
N VAL A 236 -27.64 0.07 10.96
CA VAL A 236 -28.41 0.89 9.98
C VAL A 236 -29.62 1.55 10.63
N THR A 237 -29.84 2.82 10.28
CA THR A 237 -31.06 3.60 10.61
C THR A 237 -31.69 4.11 9.33
N ASP A 238 -32.90 4.70 9.44
CA ASP A 238 -33.59 5.30 8.27
C ASP A 238 -32.79 6.47 7.69
N GLU A 239 -32.10 7.25 8.52
CA GLU A 239 -31.19 8.30 8.06
C GLU A 239 -30.08 7.74 7.16
N CYS A 240 -29.49 6.59 7.54
CA CYS A 240 -28.45 5.96 6.74
C CYS A 240 -28.92 5.51 5.35
N ARG A 241 -30.22 5.26 5.17
CA ARG A 241 -30.83 4.86 3.88
C ARG A 241 -31.07 6.05 2.95
N GLN A 242 -31.26 7.24 3.54
CA GLN A 242 -31.73 8.42 2.80
C GLN A 242 -30.62 9.46 2.61
N VAL A 243 -29.72 9.60 3.58
CA VAL A 243 -28.71 10.66 3.63
C VAL A 243 -27.32 10.05 3.52
N GLU A 244 -26.51 10.60 2.60
CA GLU A 244 -25.08 10.25 2.51
C GLU A 244 -24.34 10.86 3.70
N PRO A 245 -23.54 10.07 4.47
CA PRO A 245 -22.80 10.58 5.61
C PRO A 245 -21.66 11.51 5.13
N ILE A 246 -21.61 12.69 5.71
CA ILE A 246 -20.51 13.63 5.47
C ILE A 246 -19.25 13.08 6.13
N ASN A 247 -18.12 13.17 5.45
CA ASN A 247 -16.83 12.81 6.01
C ASN A 247 -16.44 13.83 7.10
N GLN A 248 -16.54 13.43 8.37
CA GLN A 248 -16.24 14.27 9.52
C GLN A 248 -14.76 14.17 9.86
N VAL A 249 -14.11 15.33 10.04
CA VAL A 249 -12.73 15.43 10.49
C VAL A 249 -12.73 15.57 12.01
N LEU A 250 -12.05 14.65 12.68
CA LEU A 250 -11.92 14.58 14.14
C LEU A 250 -10.53 15.07 14.58
N ASP A 251 -10.32 15.17 15.88
CA ASP A 251 -9.02 15.51 16.46
C ASP A 251 -7.92 14.56 15.95
N GLY A 252 -6.70 15.11 15.76
CA GLY A 252 -5.58 14.33 15.21
C GLY A 252 -5.65 14.10 13.68
N GLY A 253 -6.65 14.67 12.99
CA GLY A 253 -6.81 14.52 11.54
C GLY A 253 -7.42 13.17 11.11
N ARG A 254 -8.00 12.44 12.05
CA ARG A 254 -8.82 11.27 11.79
C ARG A 254 -10.09 11.67 11.05
N GLN A 255 -10.58 10.84 10.13
CA GLN A 255 -11.79 11.11 9.36
C GLN A 255 -12.70 9.88 9.36
N VAL A 256 -14.02 10.11 9.43
CA VAL A 256 -15.02 9.04 9.36
C VAL A 256 -16.30 9.51 8.67
N ALA A 257 -16.82 8.71 7.76
CA ALA A 257 -18.08 8.93 7.05
C ALA A 257 -19.16 7.99 7.61
N CYS A 258 -19.67 8.27 8.81
CA CYS A 258 -20.71 7.48 9.48
C CYS A 258 -21.58 8.38 10.37
N HIS A 259 -22.92 8.29 10.25
CA HIS A 259 -23.85 9.04 11.11
C HIS A 259 -23.74 8.64 12.59
N ARG A 260 -23.44 7.37 12.85
CA ARG A 260 -23.48 6.77 14.19
C ARG A 260 -22.10 6.47 14.81
N TRP A 261 -21.02 7.01 14.27
CA TRP A 261 -19.67 6.67 14.75
C TRP A 261 -19.48 6.92 16.27
N GLN A 262 -20.16 7.95 16.84
CA GLN A 262 -20.05 8.27 18.27
C GLN A 262 -20.66 7.18 19.16
N GLU A 263 -21.84 6.67 18.79
CA GLU A 263 -22.53 5.60 19.51
C GLU A 263 -21.72 4.29 19.41
N ILE A 264 -21.27 3.96 18.21
CA ILE A 264 -20.46 2.77 17.94
C ILE A 264 -19.15 2.80 18.74
N ASN A 265 -18.54 3.98 18.91
CA ASN A 265 -17.33 4.13 19.73
C ASN A 265 -17.59 4.00 21.24
N ARG A 266 -18.80 4.32 21.72
CA ARG A 266 -19.17 4.15 23.12
C ARG A 266 -19.44 2.68 23.47
N ASP A 267 -20.00 1.93 22.53
CA ASP A 267 -20.38 0.52 22.71
C ASP A 267 -19.26 -0.44 22.25
N ARG A 268 -18.06 -0.24 22.80
CA ARG A 268 -16.88 -1.07 22.50
C ARG A 268 -16.99 -2.53 22.94
N SER A 269 -18.09 -2.92 23.62
CA SER A 269 -18.32 -4.28 24.09
C SER A 269 -18.46 -5.32 22.95
N VAL A 270 -18.72 -4.87 21.74
CA VAL A 270 -19.01 -5.75 20.58
C VAL A 270 -17.75 -6.28 19.88
N ILE A 271 -16.60 -5.61 20.00
CA ILE A 271 -15.35 -6.10 19.37
C ILE A 271 -14.19 -5.95 20.36
N GLN A 272 -14.00 -6.94 21.22
CA GLN A 272 -12.73 -7.10 21.94
C GLN A 272 -11.68 -7.64 20.96
N ILE A 273 -10.81 -6.77 20.45
CA ILE A 273 -9.57 -7.21 19.79
C ILE A 273 -8.71 -7.81 20.90
N ALA A 274 -8.54 -9.13 20.86
CA ALA A 274 -7.67 -9.78 21.84
C ALA A 274 -6.26 -9.15 21.76
N PRO A 275 -5.66 -8.81 22.92
CA PRO A 275 -4.31 -8.26 22.93
C PRO A 275 -3.34 -9.23 22.24
N PRO A 276 -2.27 -8.73 21.62
CA PRO A 276 -1.29 -9.56 20.95
C PRO A 276 -0.83 -10.68 21.90
N SER A 277 -0.76 -11.91 21.39
CA SER A 277 -0.37 -13.04 22.21
C SER A 277 1.04 -12.82 22.80
N ALA A 278 1.29 -13.32 24.01
CA ALA A 278 2.61 -13.26 24.62
C ALA A 278 3.71 -13.88 23.72
N ALA A 279 3.36 -14.87 22.88
CA ALA A 279 4.23 -15.43 21.87
C ALA A 279 4.55 -14.45 20.73
N PHE A 280 3.59 -13.66 20.29
CA PHE A 280 3.79 -12.61 19.29
C PHE A 280 4.70 -11.50 19.84
N LEU A 281 4.42 -11.02 21.06
CA LEU A 281 5.24 -9.99 21.72
C LEU A 281 6.69 -10.46 21.94
N ARG A 282 6.89 -11.74 22.33
CA ARG A 282 8.24 -12.32 22.45
C ARG A 282 8.97 -12.40 21.10
N ARG A 283 8.27 -12.82 20.04
CA ARG A 283 8.86 -12.84 18.69
C ARG A 283 9.20 -11.43 18.21
N ARG A 284 8.31 -10.47 18.40
CA ARG A 284 8.56 -9.06 18.07
C ARG A 284 9.80 -8.53 18.80
N ALA A 285 9.92 -8.77 20.09
CA ALA A 285 11.08 -8.38 20.89
C ALA A 285 12.38 -9.06 20.40
N LEU A 286 12.33 -10.32 19.99
CA LEU A 286 13.50 -11.03 19.41
C LEU A 286 13.92 -10.42 18.06
N PHE A 287 12.98 -10.03 17.19
CA PHE A 287 13.29 -9.36 15.94
C PHE A 287 13.85 -7.95 16.15
N GLU A 288 13.28 -7.17 17.08
CA GLU A 288 13.80 -5.85 17.44
C GLU A 288 15.22 -5.94 18.03
N HIS A 289 15.49 -6.95 18.88
CA HIS A 289 16.80 -7.19 19.44
C HIS A 289 17.83 -7.66 18.38
N ALA A 290 17.42 -8.49 17.43
CA ALA A 290 18.29 -8.93 16.33
C ALA A 290 18.61 -7.79 15.36
N ALA A 291 17.66 -6.89 15.10
CA ALA A 291 17.86 -5.71 14.26
C ALA A 291 18.85 -4.70 14.86
N THR A 292 18.86 -4.56 16.20
CA THR A 292 19.80 -3.67 16.91
C THR A 292 21.21 -4.24 17.06
N HIS A 293 21.39 -5.55 16.91
CA HIS A 293 22.69 -6.23 17.08
C HIS A 293 23.35 -6.71 15.78
N SER A 294 22.75 -6.45 14.61
CA SER A 294 23.34 -6.78 13.30
C SER A 294 24.31 -5.73 12.74
N SER A 295 24.84 -4.81 13.58
CA SER A 295 26.01 -4.03 13.20
C SER A 295 27.25 -4.94 13.20
N LEU A 296 27.57 -5.52 12.04
CA LEU A 296 28.81 -6.25 11.79
C LEU A 296 30.01 -5.35 12.12
N PRO A 297 30.99 -5.85 12.89
CA PRO A 297 32.24 -5.12 13.12
C PRO A 297 32.99 -4.98 11.79
N SER A 298 33.41 -3.77 11.49
CA SER A 298 34.34 -3.45 10.41
C SER A 298 35.58 -4.34 10.55
N ARG A 299 35.80 -5.28 9.63
CA ARG A 299 37.08 -5.94 9.49
C ARG A 299 38.08 -4.94 8.90
N ASN A 300 38.87 -4.31 9.76
CA ASN A 300 40.18 -3.79 9.43
C ASN A 300 41.12 -4.99 9.28
N SER A 301 41.66 -5.18 8.11
CA SER A 301 43.06 -5.53 7.76
C SER A 301 43.14 -5.77 6.25
#